data_23fd226168ab6b2bbecc174fdb4868e4
#
_entry.id   23fd226168ab6b2bbecc174fdb4868e4
#
_cell.length_a   1.000
_cell.length_b   1.000
_cell.length_c   1.000
_cell.angle_alpha   90.00
_cell.angle_beta   90.00
_cell.angle_gamma   90.00
#
_symmetry.space_group_name_H-M   'P 1'
#
loop_
_entity.id
_entity.type
_entity.pdbx_description
1 polymer ?
#
loop_
_entity_poly.entity_id
_entity_poly.type
_entity_poly.pdbx_seq_one_letter_code
_entity_poly.pdbx_strand_id
1 'polypeptide(L)'
;MVSARPRERILTTATELFRREGIAAVGVNRIIREADVAPMTLYRQFESKDGLVAASLEHWGTQWLHLLAEALDRRGDDPRSRFDGLWDTLEAWVATDGFRGSFIASGATELRSEPDHPAQPVIAAHRRALRQLLEDLAKAAGAFDTAVLAAQLQVLIDGAIAAAAVDRDPAAAREARELARAAVSAASGS
;
A
#
# COMPACT_ATOMS: atom_id res chain seq x y z
N MET A 1 -7.34 -10.75 -27.95
CA MET A 1 -7.16 -9.93 -26.74
C MET A 1 -8.54 -9.48 -26.28
N VAL A 2 -9.01 -9.92 -25.09
CA VAL A 2 -10.28 -9.47 -24.53
C VAL A 2 -10.09 -8.01 -24.10
N SER A 3 -10.83 -7.06 -24.69
CA SER A 3 -10.78 -5.66 -24.30
C SER A 3 -11.18 -5.55 -22.82
N ALA A 4 -10.35 -4.93 -21.99
CA ALA A 4 -10.64 -4.71 -20.59
C ALA A 4 -11.99 -3.97 -20.44
N ARG A 5 -12.76 -4.37 -19.43
CA ARG A 5 -14.09 -3.78 -19.18
C ARG A 5 -13.93 -2.27 -18.91
N PRO A 6 -14.89 -1.41 -19.32
CA PRO A 6 -14.79 0.03 -19.13
C PRO A 6 -14.50 0.44 -17.68
N ARG A 7 -15.07 -0.27 -16.70
CA ARG A 7 -14.80 -0.03 -15.26
C ARG A 7 -13.32 -0.25 -14.91
N GLU A 8 -12.75 -1.32 -15.41
CA GLU A 8 -11.35 -1.67 -15.18
C GLU A 8 -10.38 -0.67 -15.82
N ARG A 9 -10.67 -0.26 -17.06
CA ARG A 9 -9.87 0.79 -17.75
C ARG A 9 -9.88 2.11 -16.95
N ILE A 10 -11.07 2.57 -16.51
CA ILE A 10 -11.18 3.79 -15.71
C ILE A 10 -10.39 3.65 -14.43
N LEU A 11 -10.54 2.53 -13.70
CA LEU A 11 -9.91 2.30 -12.41
C LEU A 11 -8.37 2.26 -12.54
N THR A 12 -7.85 1.52 -13.52
CA THR A 12 -6.40 1.44 -13.77
C THR A 12 -5.83 2.81 -14.13
N THR A 13 -6.46 3.51 -15.10
CA THR A 13 -6.03 4.85 -15.53
C THR A 13 -6.06 5.86 -14.38
N ALA A 14 -7.14 5.86 -13.59
CA ALA A 14 -7.27 6.77 -12.44
C ALA A 14 -6.22 6.48 -11.37
N THR A 15 -6.02 5.20 -11.04
CA THR A 15 -5.02 4.79 -10.03
C THR A 15 -3.62 5.23 -10.45
N GLU A 16 -3.24 5.03 -11.70
CA GLU A 16 -1.93 5.48 -12.21
C GLU A 16 -1.77 7.00 -12.16
N LEU A 17 -2.79 7.74 -12.61
CA LEU A 17 -2.76 9.20 -12.60
C LEU A 17 -2.67 9.74 -11.17
N PHE A 18 -3.51 9.26 -10.25
CA PHE A 18 -3.50 9.70 -8.86
C PHE A 18 -2.18 9.39 -8.17
N ARG A 19 -1.61 8.22 -8.40
CA ARG A 19 -0.30 7.86 -7.83
C ARG A 19 0.83 8.73 -8.37
N ARG A 20 0.77 9.12 -9.63
CA ARG A 20 1.83 9.89 -10.28
C ARG A 20 1.76 11.38 -9.97
N GLU A 21 0.59 11.94 -9.85
CA GLU A 21 0.38 13.39 -9.87
C GLU A 21 -0.36 13.92 -8.63
N GLY A 22 -0.88 13.03 -7.79
CA GLY A 22 -1.73 13.37 -6.65
C GLY A 22 -3.22 13.41 -7.00
N ILE A 23 -4.06 13.23 -6.01
CA ILE A 23 -5.53 13.15 -6.15
C ILE A 23 -6.09 14.50 -6.57
N ALA A 24 -5.62 15.57 -5.92
CA ALA A 24 -6.13 16.91 -6.14
C ALA A 24 -5.85 17.43 -7.58
N ALA A 25 -4.67 17.11 -8.12
CA ALA A 25 -4.22 17.60 -9.41
C ALA A 25 -4.92 16.94 -10.62
N VAL A 26 -5.50 15.75 -10.43
CA VAL A 26 -6.09 14.97 -11.52
C VAL A 26 -7.59 15.23 -11.64
N GLY A 27 -7.99 15.83 -12.77
CA GLY A 27 -9.39 16.09 -13.10
C GLY A 27 -10.07 14.90 -13.79
N VAL A 28 -11.38 14.73 -13.55
CA VAL A 28 -12.20 13.65 -14.13
C VAL A 28 -12.16 13.61 -15.65
N ASN A 29 -12.20 14.78 -16.30
CA ASN A 29 -12.16 14.86 -17.77
C ASN A 29 -10.88 14.28 -18.37
N ARG A 30 -9.78 14.37 -17.66
CA ARG A 30 -8.51 13.77 -18.08
C ARG A 30 -8.58 12.25 -17.97
N ILE A 31 -9.12 11.73 -16.87
CA ILE A 31 -9.30 10.28 -16.67
C ILE A 31 -10.19 9.70 -17.78
N ILE A 32 -11.32 10.36 -18.08
CA ILE A 32 -12.25 9.96 -19.13
C ILE A 32 -11.52 9.84 -20.48
N ARG A 33 -10.75 10.86 -20.83
CA ARG A 33 -10.00 10.90 -22.09
C ARG A 33 -8.94 9.81 -22.16
N GLU A 34 -8.14 9.64 -21.11
CA GLU A 34 -7.04 8.66 -21.08
C GLU A 34 -7.55 7.21 -20.97
N ALA A 35 -8.68 6.98 -20.28
CA ALA A 35 -9.33 5.68 -20.21
C ALA A 35 -10.12 5.34 -21.50
N ASP A 36 -10.28 6.28 -22.43
CA ASP A 36 -11.05 6.13 -23.66
C ASP A 36 -12.47 5.60 -23.39
N VAL A 37 -13.25 6.35 -22.60
CA VAL A 37 -14.62 6.01 -22.24
C VAL A 37 -15.54 7.23 -22.43
N ALA A 38 -16.85 6.97 -22.63
CA ALA A 38 -17.83 8.04 -22.61
C ALA A 38 -17.98 8.61 -21.17
N PRO A 39 -18.18 9.96 -21.02
CA PRO A 39 -18.28 10.61 -19.71
C PRO A 39 -19.27 9.94 -18.76
N MET A 40 -20.48 9.64 -19.25
CA MET A 40 -21.51 8.98 -18.44
C MET A 40 -21.12 7.60 -17.93
N THR A 41 -20.15 6.95 -18.58
CA THR A 41 -19.67 5.63 -18.13
C THR A 41 -18.92 5.74 -16.80
N LEU A 42 -18.12 6.77 -16.60
CA LEU A 42 -17.41 6.98 -15.33
C LEU A 42 -18.41 7.22 -14.19
N TYR A 43 -19.34 8.15 -14.37
CA TYR A 43 -20.32 8.47 -13.33
C TYR A 43 -21.25 7.31 -13.00
N ARG A 44 -21.63 6.50 -13.99
CA ARG A 44 -22.42 5.29 -13.76
C ARG A 44 -21.65 4.23 -12.95
N GLN A 45 -20.32 4.17 -13.04
CA GLN A 45 -19.51 3.15 -12.39
C GLN A 45 -19.00 3.57 -11.00
N PHE A 46 -18.79 4.86 -10.78
CA PHE A 46 -18.12 5.37 -9.58
C PHE A 46 -18.87 6.53 -8.92
N GLU A 47 -20.00 6.99 -9.48
CA GLU A 47 -20.88 8.05 -8.99
C GLU A 47 -20.23 9.44 -8.96
N SER A 48 -19.00 9.55 -8.47
CA SER A 48 -18.25 10.80 -8.33
C SER A 48 -16.74 10.60 -8.50
N LYS A 49 -15.98 11.70 -8.49
CA LYS A 49 -14.52 11.64 -8.38
C LYS A 49 -14.11 10.99 -7.07
N ASP A 50 -14.79 11.32 -5.97
CA ASP A 50 -14.45 10.81 -4.63
C ASP A 50 -14.70 9.30 -4.52
N GLY A 51 -15.78 8.79 -5.13
CA GLY A 51 -16.03 7.36 -5.26
C GLY A 51 -14.95 6.65 -6.08
N LEU A 52 -14.47 7.30 -7.17
CA LEU A 52 -13.36 6.76 -7.96
C LEU A 52 -12.04 6.79 -7.18
N VAL A 53 -11.78 7.83 -6.38
CA VAL A 53 -10.60 7.90 -5.50
C VAL A 53 -10.63 6.77 -4.47
N ALA A 54 -11.76 6.57 -3.80
CA ALA A 54 -11.92 5.47 -2.84
C ALA A 54 -11.66 4.11 -3.49
N ALA A 55 -12.27 3.85 -4.66
CA ALA A 55 -12.07 2.62 -5.41
C ALA A 55 -10.61 2.42 -5.88
N SER A 56 -9.91 3.52 -6.23
CA SER A 56 -8.50 3.47 -6.64
C SER A 56 -7.58 3.12 -5.48
N LEU A 57 -7.82 3.70 -4.30
CA LEU A 57 -7.08 3.39 -3.07
C LEU A 57 -7.33 1.94 -2.62
N GLU A 58 -8.59 1.47 -2.68
CA GLU A 58 -8.95 0.10 -2.36
C GLU A 58 -8.26 -0.90 -3.31
N HIS A 59 -8.33 -0.63 -4.60
CA HIS A 59 -7.71 -1.47 -5.63
C HIS A 59 -6.20 -1.61 -5.41
N TRP A 60 -5.52 -0.48 -5.24
CA TRP A 60 -4.07 -0.48 -5.01
C TRP A 60 -3.71 -1.15 -3.67
N GLY A 61 -4.43 -0.81 -2.60
CA GLY A 61 -4.18 -1.36 -1.27
C GLY A 61 -4.37 -2.88 -1.22
N THR A 62 -5.42 -3.38 -1.89
CA THR A 62 -5.67 -4.83 -1.99
C THR A 62 -4.56 -5.54 -2.76
N GLN A 63 -4.12 -4.99 -3.88
CA GLN A 63 -3.01 -5.58 -4.66
C GLN A 63 -1.71 -5.62 -3.86
N TRP A 64 -1.41 -4.56 -3.11
CA TRP A 64 -0.23 -4.49 -2.27
C TRP A 64 -0.25 -5.53 -1.14
N LEU A 65 -1.37 -5.63 -0.40
CA LEU A 65 -1.52 -6.62 0.66
C LEU A 65 -1.47 -8.05 0.13
N HIS A 66 -2.05 -8.29 -1.04
CA HIS A 66 -1.98 -9.60 -1.69
C HIS A 66 -0.54 -9.98 -2.08
N LEU A 67 0.21 -9.03 -2.65
CA LEU A 67 1.63 -9.24 -2.97
C LEU A 67 2.46 -9.58 -1.72
N LEU A 68 2.22 -8.90 -0.60
CA LEU A 68 2.88 -9.20 0.67
C LEU A 68 2.48 -10.58 1.20
N ALA A 69 1.19 -10.93 1.20
CA ALA A 69 0.71 -12.23 1.65
C ALA A 69 1.31 -13.37 0.82
N GLU A 70 1.31 -13.26 -0.50
CA GLU A 70 1.95 -14.23 -1.39
C GLU A 70 3.47 -14.35 -1.14
N ALA A 71 4.14 -13.24 -0.84
CA ALA A 71 5.57 -13.27 -0.53
C ALA A 71 5.85 -14.05 0.76
N LEU A 72 5.00 -13.89 1.77
CA LEU A 72 5.06 -14.66 3.02
C LEU A 72 4.77 -16.15 2.78
N ASP A 73 3.74 -16.47 2.01
CA ASP A 73 3.32 -17.87 1.76
C ASP A 73 4.38 -18.65 0.97
N ARG A 74 5.04 -18.01 0.02
CA ARG A 74 6.14 -18.62 -0.74
C ARG A 74 7.35 -19.01 0.11
N ARG A 75 7.49 -18.47 1.31
CA ARG A 75 8.60 -18.76 2.24
C ARG A 75 8.31 -19.91 3.20
N GLY A 76 7.13 -20.55 3.12
CA GLY A 76 6.73 -21.63 4.02
C GLY A 76 6.43 -21.14 5.44
N ASP A 77 6.59 -22.02 6.44
CA ASP A 77 6.18 -21.75 7.81
C ASP A 77 7.32 -21.21 8.70
N ASP A 78 8.55 -21.16 8.21
CA ASP A 78 9.67 -20.63 8.99
C ASP A 78 9.54 -19.12 9.19
N PRO A 79 9.42 -18.64 10.46
CA PRO A 79 9.18 -17.22 10.74
C PRO A 79 10.28 -16.29 10.22
N ARG A 80 11.54 -16.73 10.22
CA ARG A 80 12.66 -15.93 9.71
C ARG A 80 12.57 -15.77 8.19
N SER A 81 12.29 -16.87 7.50
CA SER A 81 12.09 -16.85 6.04
C SER A 81 10.91 -15.96 5.65
N ARG A 82 9.80 -16.03 6.40
CA ARG A 82 8.63 -15.15 6.19
C ARG A 82 8.96 -13.67 6.40
N PHE A 83 9.67 -13.36 7.48
CA PHE A 83 10.17 -12.00 7.74
C PHE A 83 11.03 -11.50 6.58
N ASP A 84 11.99 -12.30 6.13
CA ASP A 84 12.83 -11.96 4.98
C ASP A 84 12.01 -11.77 3.71
N GLY A 85 10.99 -12.58 3.45
CA GLY A 85 10.09 -12.44 2.31
C GLY A 85 9.34 -11.11 2.27
N LEU A 86 8.89 -10.63 3.43
CA LEU A 86 8.25 -9.32 3.54
C LEU A 86 9.23 -8.19 3.15
N TRP A 87 10.42 -8.21 3.73
CA TRP A 87 11.43 -7.17 3.49
C TRP A 87 12.02 -7.22 2.09
N ASP A 88 12.27 -8.40 1.54
CA ASP A 88 12.70 -8.56 0.13
C ASP A 88 11.66 -7.93 -0.82
N THR A 89 10.36 -8.11 -0.52
CA THR A 89 9.28 -7.54 -1.32
C THR A 89 9.25 -6.01 -1.20
N LEU A 90 9.43 -5.48 0.01
CA LEU A 90 9.49 -4.04 0.25
C LEU A 90 10.70 -3.41 -0.45
N GLU A 91 11.89 -4.00 -0.28
CA GLU A 91 13.13 -3.54 -0.93
C GLU A 91 13.01 -3.54 -2.45
N ALA A 92 12.47 -4.62 -3.02
CA ALA A 92 12.25 -4.70 -4.47
C ALA A 92 11.27 -3.62 -4.95
N TRP A 93 10.21 -3.35 -4.18
CA TRP A 93 9.23 -2.33 -4.56
C TRP A 93 9.79 -0.91 -4.48
N VAL A 94 10.51 -0.55 -3.41
CA VAL A 94 11.09 0.81 -3.29
C VAL A 94 12.22 1.05 -4.30
N ALA A 95 12.82 -0.01 -4.84
CA ALA A 95 13.84 0.06 -5.87
C ALA A 95 13.26 0.14 -7.31
N THR A 96 11.93 0.08 -7.47
CA THR A 96 11.33 0.16 -8.82
C THR A 96 11.48 1.54 -9.43
N ASP A 97 11.75 1.60 -10.73
CA ASP A 97 11.80 2.86 -11.47
C ASP A 97 10.49 3.63 -11.29
N GLY A 98 10.62 4.91 -10.94
CA GLY A 98 9.45 5.77 -10.71
C GLY A 98 8.71 5.50 -9.41
N PHE A 99 9.34 4.83 -8.42
CA PHE A 99 8.79 4.73 -7.07
C PHE A 99 8.48 6.12 -6.49
N ARG A 100 7.29 6.28 -5.89
CA ARG A 100 6.76 7.56 -5.40
C ARG A 100 6.18 7.48 -3.98
N GLY A 101 6.48 6.39 -3.27
CA GLY A 101 5.91 6.17 -1.95
C GLY A 101 4.55 5.44 -1.95
N SER A 102 3.93 5.39 -0.79
CA SER A 102 2.64 4.71 -0.60
C SER A 102 1.48 5.58 -1.06
N PHE A 103 0.66 5.07 -1.98
CA PHE A 103 -0.57 5.74 -2.42
C PHE A 103 -1.59 5.87 -1.27
N ILE A 104 -1.63 4.92 -0.34
CA ILE A 104 -2.47 5.01 0.85
C ILE A 104 -2.01 6.17 1.76
N ALA A 105 -0.70 6.33 1.97
CA ALA A 105 -0.18 7.40 2.81
C ALA A 105 -0.36 8.79 2.17
N SER A 106 -0.12 8.92 0.86
CA SER A 106 -0.38 10.18 0.15
C SER A 106 -1.87 10.52 0.14
N GLY A 107 -2.75 9.55 -0.13
CA GLY A 107 -4.20 9.74 -0.05
C GLY A 107 -4.67 10.18 1.34
N ALA A 108 -4.14 9.55 2.41
CA ALA A 108 -4.44 9.95 3.78
C ALA A 108 -3.99 11.39 4.08
N THR A 109 -2.88 11.83 3.51
CA THR A 109 -2.35 13.18 3.70
C THR A 109 -3.17 14.22 2.93
N GLU A 110 -3.47 13.95 1.66
CA GLU A 110 -4.26 14.85 0.81
C GLU A 110 -5.69 15.04 1.34
N LEU A 111 -6.32 13.96 1.82
CA LEU A 111 -7.71 13.94 2.29
C LEU A 111 -7.88 14.19 3.80
N ARG A 112 -6.80 14.61 4.48
CA ARG A 112 -6.82 14.79 5.95
C ARG A 112 -7.87 15.78 6.43
N SER A 113 -8.17 16.81 5.66
CA SER A 113 -9.18 17.82 6.00
C SER A 113 -10.61 17.43 5.63
N GLU A 114 -10.82 16.24 5.08
CA GLU A 114 -12.09 15.73 4.54
C GLU A 114 -12.50 14.45 5.31
N PRO A 115 -12.96 14.55 6.57
CA PRO A 115 -13.25 13.39 7.41
C PRO A 115 -14.38 12.50 6.86
N ASP A 116 -15.32 13.09 6.11
CA ASP A 116 -16.46 12.36 5.52
C ASP A 116 -16.18 11.82 4.11
N HIS A 117 -14.95 12.00 3.58
CA HIS A 117 -14.60 11.50 2.27
C HIS A 117 -14.68 9.96 2.22
N PRO A 118 -15.28 9.36 1.17
CA PRO A 118 -15.49 7.90 1.08
C PRO A 118 -14.19 7.07 1.09
N ALA A 119 -13.05 7.68 0.88
CA ALA A 119 -11.74 7.02 1.00
C ALA A 119 -11.29 6.81 2.46
N GLN A 120 -11.82 7.53 3.44
CA GLN A 120 -11.38 7.41 4.84
C GLN A 120 -11.54 5.99 5.39
N PRO A 121 -12.71 5.33 5.26
CA PRO A 121 -12.85 3.94 5.70
C PRO A 121 -11.96 2.97 4.94
N VAL A 122 -11.67 3.22 3.65
CA VAL A 122 -10.75 2.41 2.83
C VAL A 122 -9.32 2.48 3.37
N ILE A 123 -8.82 3.70 3.63
CA ILE A 123 -7.50 3.94 4.21
C ILE A 123 -7.38 3.24 5.56
N ALA A 124 -8.39 3.41 6.43
CA ALA A 124 -8.40 2.78 7.75
C ALA A 124 -8.45 1.24 7.66
N ALA A 125 -9.21 0.68 6.72
CA ALA A 125 -9.29 -0.76 6.49
C ALA A 125 -7.94 -1.33 6.02
N HIS A 126 -7.28 -0.67 5.07
CA HIS A 126 -5.94 -1.07 4.61
C HIS A 126 -4.93 -1.09 5.76
N ARG A 127 -4.89 -0.04 6.57
CA ARG A 127 -3.97 0.04 7.71
C ARG A 127 -4.22 -1.06 8.75
N ARG A 128 -5.49 -1.40 9.01
CA ARG A 128 -5.84 -2.53 9.89
C ARG A 128 -5.41 -3.86 9.30
N ALA A 129 -5.63 -4.07 8.01
CA ALA A 129 -5.24 -5.32 7.35
C ALA A 129 -3.72 -5.52 7.33
N LEU A 130 -2.94 -4.46 7.07
CA LEU A 130 -1.48 -4.52 7.20
C LEU A 130 -1.06 -4.84 8.64
N ARG A 131 -1.68 -4.19 9.63
CA ARG A 131 -1.42 -4.46 11.05
C ARG A 131 -1.67 -5.91 11.39
N GLN A 132 -2.79 -6.50 10.95
CA GLN A 132 -3.12 -7.90 11.18
C GLN A 132 -2.08 -8.85 10.57
N LEU A 133 -1.65 -8.59 9.34
CA LEU A 133 -0.60 -9.37 8.69
C LEU A 133 0.71 -9.34 9.50
N LEU A 134 1.07 -8.18 10.06
CA LEU A 134 2.26 -8.04 10.90
C LEU A 134 2.09 -8.69 12.27
N GLU A 135 0.88 -8.69 12.85
CA GLU A 135 0.60 -9.42 14.10
C GLU A 135 0.71 -10.94 13.91
N ASP A 136 0.23 -11.46 12.79
CA ASP A 136 0.38 -12.88 12.47
C ASP A 136 1.85 -13.26 12.27
N LEU A 137 2.65 -12.39 11.66
CA LEU A 137 4.10 -12.57 11.53
C LEU A 137 4.79 -12.53 12.92
N ALA A 138 4.43 -11.56 13.77
CA ALA A 138 4.96 -11.43 15.12
C ALA A 138 4.62 -12.66 15.98
N LYS A 139 3.39 -13.18 15.87
CA LYS A 139 2.95 -14.39 16.54
C LYS A 139 3.75 -15.62 16.09
N ALA A 140 3.96 -15.77 14.79
CA ALA A 140 4.77 -16.86 14.25
C ALA A 140 6.23 -16.78 14.73
N ALA A 141 6.77 -15.57 14.92
CA ALA A 141 8.11 -15.34 15.47
C ALA A 141 8.22 -15.57 17.00
N GLY A 142 7.11 -15.88 17.68
CA GLY A 142 7.10 -16.12 19.14
C GLY A 142 7.22 -14.85 19.98
N ALA A 143 6.77 -13.70 19.47
CA ALA A 143 6.82 -12.45 20.19
C ALA A 143 5.96 -12.49 21.47
N PHE A 144 6.46 -11.94 22.58
CA PHE A 144 5.75 -11.82 23.85
C PHE A 144 4.54 -10.90 23.77
N ASP A 145 4.65 -9.81 23.00
CA ASP A 145 3.57 -8.86 22.72
C ASP A 145 3.50 -8.61 21.20
N THR A 146 2.59 -9.35 20.56
CA THR A 146 2.43 -9.33 19.10
C THR A 146 1.91 -7.99 18.60
N ALA A 147 1.04 -7.32 19.37
CA ALA A 147 0.45 -6.03 18.99
C ALA A 147 1.50 -4.91 19.02
N VAL A 148 2.37 -4.91 20.04
CA VAL A 148 3.47 -3.93 20.14
C VAL A 148 4.47 -4.16 19.02
N LEU A 149 4.92 -5.39 18.76
CA LEU A 149 5.85 -5.67 17.68
C LEU A 149 5.27 -5.30 16.31
N ALA A 150 4.02 -5.66 16.05
CA ALA A 150 3.35 -5.29 14.80
C ALA A 150 3.26 -3.78 14.61
N ALA A 151 3.02 -3.03 15.71
CA ALA A 151 3.04 -1.56 15.68
C ALA A 151 4.41 -1.01 15.28
N GLN A 152 5.47 -1.54 15.88
CA GLN A 152 6.84 -1.14 15.58
C GLN A 152 7.22 -1.46 14.13
N LEU A 153 6.91 -2.68 13.66
CA LEU A 153 7.16 -3.09 12.27
C LEU A 153 6.41 -2.21 11.28
N GLN A 154 5.15 -1.84 11.56
CA GLN A 154 4.39 -0.93 10.69
C GLN A 154 5.02 0.45 10.62
N VAL A 155 5.50 1.00 11.73
CA VAL A 155 6.20 2.29 11.75
C VAL A 155 7.50 2.23 10.93
N LEU A 156 8.26 1.14 11.05
CA LEU A 156 9.48 0.93 10.26
C LEU A 156 9.19 0.83 8.76
N ILE A 157 8.15 0.12 8.36
CA ILE A 157 7.71 0.01 6.97
C ILE A 157 7.28 1.39 6.43
N ASP A 158 6.42 2.10 7.16
CA ASP A 158 5.95 3.44 6.77
C ASP A 158 7.14 4.41 6.64
N GLY A 159 8.09 4.37 7.59
CA GLY A 159 9.31 5.17 7.58
C GLY A 159 10.23 4.85 6.41
N ALA A 160 10.47 3.58 6.13
CA ALA A 160 11.28 3.12 5.00
C ALA A 160 10.71 3.59 3.66
N ILE A 161 9.39 3.45 3.47
CA ILE A 161 8.69 3.89 2.27
C ILE A 161 8.80 5.42 2.10
N ALA A 162 8.60 6.17 3.18
CA ALA A 162 8.66 7.63 3.14
C ALA A 162 10.09 8.13 2.86
N ALA A 163 11.09 7.60 3.55
CA ALA A 163 12.48 7.95 3.34
C ALA A 163 12.94 7.61 1.92
N ALA A 164 12.67 6.40 1.44
CA ALA A 164 13.01 6.00 0.06
C ALA A 164 12.37 6.92 -0.99
N ALA A 165 11.16 7.42 -0.75
CA ALA A 165 10.50 8.35 -1.67
C ALA A 165 11.10 9.76 -1.65
N VAL A 166 11.48 10.26 -0.47
CA VAL A 166 12.05 11.60 -0.27
C VAL A 166 13.49 11.67 -0.79
N ASP A 167 14.31 10.71 -0.37
CA ASP A 167 15.75 10.68 -0.66
C ASP A 167 16.04 10.09 -2.05
N ARG A 168 15.05 9.44 -2.66
CA ARG A 168 15.19 8.67 -3.91
C ARG A 168 16.27 7.59 -3.82
N ASP A 169 16.40 7.00 -2.63
CA ASP A 169 17.35 5.96 -2.32
C ASP A 169 16.64 4.75 -1.67
N PRO A 170 16.72 3.56 -2.25
CA PRO A 170 16.14 2.35 -1.68
C PRO A 170 16.88 1.85 -0.42
N ALA A 171 18.03 2.44 -0.05
CA ALA A 171 18.81 2.03 1.12
C ALA A 171 18.00 2.09 2.41
N ALA A 172 17.07 3.05 2.54
CA ALA A 172 16.21 3.18 3.71
C ALA A 172 15.43 1.90 4.05
N ALA A 173 15.04 1.10 3.05
CA ALA A 173 14.36 -0.18 3.30
C ALA A 173 15.29 -1.24 3.92
N ARG A 174 16.56 -1.27 3.52
CA ARG A 174 17.57 -2.17 4.11
C ARG A 174 17.89 -1.78 5.55
N GLU A 175 18.03 -0.48 5.81
CA GLU A 175 18.28 0.05 7.17
C GLU A 175 17.09 -0.26 8.10
N ALA A 176 15.87 -0.06 7.64
CA ALA A 176 14.67 -0.40 8.39
C ALA A 176 14.55 -1.90 8.65
N ARG A 177 14.96 -2.76 7.71
CA ARG A 177 15.04 -4.22 7.89
C ARG A 177 15.93 -4.61 9.03
N GLU A 178 17.11 -4.03 9.16
CA GLU A 178 18.04 -4.33 10.27
C GLU A 178 17.45 -3.90 11.63
N LEU A 179 16.80 -2.74 11.70
CA LEU A 179 16.07 -2.32 12.90
C LEU A 179 14.91 -3.27 13.22
N ALA A 180 14.17 -3.71 12.21
CA ALA A 180 13.08 -4.66 12.37
C ALA A 180 13.57 -6.03 12.87
N ARG A 181 14.72 -6.52 12.40
CA ARG A 181 15.37 -7.74 12.91
C ARG A 181 15.72 -7.62 14.39
N ALA A 182 16.29 -6.49 14.78
CA ALA A 182 16.60 -6.23 16.18
C ALA A 182 15.32 -6.19 17.04
N ALA A 183 14.24 -5.57 16.55
CA ALA A 183 12.95 -5.54 17.25
C ALA A 183 12.34 -6.93 17.41
N VAL A 184 12.37 -7.78 16.38
CA VAL A 184 11.89 -9.16 16.45
C VAL A 184 12.70 -9.97 17.45
N SER A 185 14.04 -9.89 17.41
CA SER A 185 14.94 -10.60 18.34
C SER A 185 14.67 -10.18 19.78
N ALA A 186 14.53 -8.89 20.06
CA ALA A 186 14.22 -8.38 21.39
C ALA A 186 12.83 -8.82 21.88
N ALA A 187 11.84 -8.91 20.99
CA ALA A 187 10.48 -9.28 21.33
C ALA A 187 10.28 -10.78 21.53
N SER A 188 11.14 -11.65 20.99
CA SER A 188 11.06 -13.13 21.09
C SER A 188 12.10 -13.75 22.04
N GLY A 189 12.99 -12.92 22.63
CA GLY A 189 14.00 -13.40 23.58
C GLY A 189 15.07 -14.30 22.95
N SER A 190 15.30 -14.16 21.65
CA SER A 190 16.24 -14.99 20.85
C SER A 190 17.46 -14.20 20.39
#